data_d6f3af50bcc1b13c0aadfdd080751078
#
_entry.id   d6f3af50bcc1b13c0aadfdd080751078
#
_cell.length_a   1.000
_cell.length_b   1.000
_cell.length_c   1.000
_cell.angle_alpha   90.00
_cell.angle_beta   90.00
_cell.angle_gamma   90.00
#
_symmetry.space_group_name_H-M   'P 1'
#
loop_
_entity.id
_entity.type
_entity.pdbx_description
1 polymer ?
#
loop_
_entity_poly.entity_id
_entity_poly.type
_entity_poly.pdbx_seq_one_letter_code
_entity_poly.pdbx_strand_id
1 'polypeptide(L)'
;MKKTYHLCLSAGNEVMFRDLEDYNRGFNCFALALYKTGSTGLVESFMSTHTHQLVQTTDPDELMYHFRLPYSMYFNHKYHRSGKLGEQVHFTLDVVGYHHMVAA
;
A
#
# COMPACT_ATOMS: atom_id res chain seq x y z
N MET A 1 -14.43 11.77 9.15
CA MET A 1 -15.13 10.51 8.87
C MET A 1 -14.33 9.66 7.90
N LYS A 2 -14.16 8.39 8.21
CA LYS A 2 -13.46 7.46 7.33
C LYS A 2 -14.29 7.14 6.10
N LYS A 3 -13.62 7.11 4.95
CA LYS A 3 -14.21 6.64 3.69
C LYS A 3 -13.46 5.41 3.22
N THR A 4 -14.07 4.67 2.31
CA THR A 4 -13.44 3.49 1.71
C THR A 4 -12.69 3.90 0.45
N TYR A 5 -11.43 3.47 0.36
CA TYR A 5 -10.57 3.76 -0.78
C TYR A 5 -9.93 2.49 -1.31
N HIS A 6 -9.71 2.47 -2.61
CA HIS A 6 -8.82 1.52 -3.25
C HIS A 6 -7.47 2.22 -3.46
N LEU A 7 -6.44 1.70 -2.82
CA LEU A 7 -5.09 2.25 -2.91
C LEU A 7 -4.23 1.36 -3.78
N CYS A 8 -3.36 1.97 -4.57
CA CYS A 8 -2.40 1.27 -5.41
C CYS A 8 -1.03 1.91 -5.25
N LEU A 9 0.01 1.09 -5.13
CA LEU A 9 1.39 1.52 -5.25
C LEU A 9 2.00 0.70 -6.38
N SER A 10 2.49 1.38 -7.42
CA SER A 10 3.04 0.72 -8.60
C SER A 10 4.45 1.21 -8.89
N ALA A 11 5.37 0.29 -9.06
CA ALA A 11 6.77 0.59 -9.40
C ALA A 11 7.05 0.41 -10.91
N GLY A 12 6.00 0.28 -11.74
CA GLY A 12 6.18 0.05 -13.16
C GLY A 12 6.88 -1.28 -13.41
N ASN A 13 8.07 -1.24 -13.98
CA ASN A 13 8.84 -2.45 -14.26
C ASN A 13 9.78 -2.84 -13.13
N GLU A 14 9.85 -2.05 -12.06
CA GLU A 14 10.72 -2.36 -10.94
C GLU A 14 10.07 -3.36 -9.99
N VAL A 15 10.83 -4.38 -9.58
CA VAL A 15 10.36 -5.39 -8.63
C VAL A 15 10.54 -4.86 -7.21
N MET A 16 9.42 -4.62 -6.52
CA MET A 16 9.42 -4.08 -5.15
C MET A 16 9.57 -5.16 -4.09
N PHE A 17 9.14 -6.38 -4.39
CA PHE A 17 9.20 -7.50 -3.46
C PHE A 17 9.92 -8.63 -4.16
N ARG A 18 11.18 -8.88 -3.77
CA ARG A 18 12.07 -9.82 -4.46
C ARG A 18 12.20 -11.14 -3.73
N ASP A 19 11.91 -11.15 -2.42
CA ASP A 19 11.99 -12.35 -1.60
C ASP A 19 10.98 -12.28 -0.45
N LEU A 20 10.93 -13.33 0.36
CA LEU A 20 9.98 -13.43 1.46
C LEU A 20 10.20 -12.33 2.51
N GLU A 21 11.45 -11.97 2.76
CA GLU A 21 11.76 -10.89 3.70
C GLU A 21 11.15 -9.57 3.25
N ASP A 22 11.20 -9.27 1.95
CA ASP A 22 10.62 -8.05 1.39
C ASP A 22 9.11 -8.04 1.60
N TYR A 23 8.43 -9.15 1.32
CA TYR A 23 6.99 -9.24 1.54
C TYR A 23 6.62 -9.05 3.01
N ASN A 24 7.35 -9.71 3.90
CA ASN A 24 7.10 -9.59 5.33
C ASN A 24 7.31 -8.15 5.82
N ARG A 25 8.36 -7.49 5.33
CA ARG A 25 8.62 -6.10 5.67
C ARG A 25 7.53 -5.19 5.12
N GLY A 26 7.07 -5.44 3.91
CA GLY A 26 5.98 -4.67 3.31
C GLY A 26 4.69 -4.79 4.10
N PHE A 27 4.30 -6.01 4.48
CA PHE A 27 3.12 -6.22 5.31
C PHE A 27 3.25 -5.52 6.67
N ASN A 28 4.41 -5.58 7.30
CA ASN A 28 4.65 -4.92 8.58
C ASN A 28 4.58 -3.39 8.45
N CYS A 29 5.16 -2.83 7.41
CA CYS A 29 5.10 -1.39 7.15
C CYS A 29 3.66 -0.94 6.95
N PHE A 30 2.87 -1.73 6.22
CA PHE A 30 1.47 -1.37 5.98
C PHE A 30 0.64 -1.50 7.25
N ALA A 31 0.85 -2.55 8.04
CA ALA A 31 0.15 -2.72 9.31
C ALA A 31 0.44 -1.56 10.27
N LEU A 32 1.69 -1.12 10.35
CA LEU A 32 2.08 0.03 11.17
C LEU A 32 1.47 1.33 10.64
N ALA A 33 1.39 1.48 9.30
CA ALA A 33 0.77 2.64 8.70
C ALA A 33 -0.72 2.72 9.04
N LEU A 34 -1.43 1.59 8.98
CA LEU A 34 -2.83 1.52 9.40
C LEU A 34 -2.99 1.94 10.86
N TYR A 35 -2.14 1.42 11.72
CA TYR A 35 -2.18 1.75 13.15
C TYR A 35 -1.91 3.23 13.40
N LYS A 36 -0.88 3.79 12.80
CA LYS A 36 -0.48 5.18 12.99
C LYS A 36 -1.54 6.17 12.52
N THR A 37 -2.27 5.83 11.48
CA THR A 37 -3.29 6.72 10.89
C THR A 37 -4.70 6.42 11.40
N GLY A 38 -4.86 5.41 12.27
CA GLY A 38 -6.17 5.01 12.75
C GLY A 38 -7.06 4.46 11.64
N SER A 39 -6.46 3.82 10.64
CA SER A 39 -7.16 3.29 9.48
C SER A 39 -7.46 1.80 9.64
N THR A 40 -8.41 1.30 8.84
CA THR A 40 -8.79 -0.11 8.82
C THR A 40 -8.47 -0.71 7.46
N GLY A 41 -7.69 -1.79 7.44
CA GLY A 41 -7.45 -2.56 6.23
C GLY A 41 -8.55 -3.59 6.03
N LEU A 42 -9.13 -3.64 4.83
CA LEU A 42 -10.18 -4.58 4.47
C LEU A 42 -9.64 -5.72 3.62
N VAL A 43 -8.86 -5.39 2.60
CA VAL A 43 -8.21 -6.35 1.70
C VAL A 43 -6.83 -5.82 1.36
N GLU A 44 -5.85 -6.71 1.25
CA GLU A 44 -4.50 -6.39 0.85
C GLU A 44 -4.02 -7.40 -0.18
N SER A 45 -3.37 -6.90 -1.24
CA SER A 45 -2.77 -7.75 -2.27
C SER A 45 -1.42 -7.15 -2.65
N PHE A 46 -0.36 -7.88 -2.36
CA PHE A 46 1.00 -7.45 -2.63
C PHE A 46 1.57 -8.34 -3.74
N MET A 47 1.82 -7.73 -4.89
CA MET A 47 2.45 -8.38 -6.03
C MET A 47 3.87 -7.85 -6.19
N SER A 48 4.69 -8.52 -6.99
CA SER A 48 6.12 -8.18 -7.08
C SER A 48 6.39 -6.75 -7.52
N THR A 49 5.54 -6.17 -8.36
CA THR A 49 5.74 -4.82 -8.91
C THR A 49 4.71 -3.81 -8.46
N HIS A 50 3.68 -4.23 -7.74
CA HIS A 50 2.63 -3.31 -7.31
C HIS A 50 1.82 -3.89 -6.15
N THR A 51 1.13 -3.00 -5.44
CA THR A 51 0.22 -3.40 -4.36
C THR A 51 -1.16 -2.83 -4.61
N HIS A 52 -2.18 -3.53 -4.11
CA HIS A 52 -3.56 -3.06 -4.06
C HIS A 52 -4.08 -3.24 -2.65
N GLN A 53 -4.68 -2.20 -2.09
CA GLN A 53 -5.27 -2.26 -0.76
C GLN A 53 -6.67 -1.66 -0.81
N LEU A 54 -7.61 -2.30 -0.13
CA LEU A 54 -8.93 -1.76 0.12
C LEU A 54 -8.97 -1.36 1.58
N VAL A 55 -9.19 -0.08 1.87
CA VAL A 55 -9.05 0.47 3.23
C VAL A 55 -10.16 1.43 3.56
N GLN A 56 -10.37 1.64 4.86
CA GLN A 56 -11.16 2.75 5.39
C GLN A 56 -10.22 3.71 6.10
N THR A 57 -10.17 4.94 5.64
CA THR A 57 -9.26 5.95 6.19
C THR A 57 -9.85 7.35 6.01
N THR A 58 -9.34 8.31 6.78
CA THR A 58 -9.69 9.72 6.62
C THR A 58 -8.73 10.42 5.66
N ASP A 59 -7.52 9.89 5.48
CA ASP A 59 -6.49 10.51 4.65
C ASP A 59 -5.67 9.42 3.95
N PRO A 60 -6.05 9.07 2.70
CA PRO A 60 -5.33 8.01 1.98
C PRO A 60 -3.88 8.37 1.65
N ASP A 61 -3.57 9.64 1.43
CA ASP A 61 -2.20 10.07 1.13
C ASP A 61 -1.30 9.90 2.36
N GLU A 62 -1.77 10.25 3.53
CA GLU A 62 -1.02 10.07 4.76
C GLU A 62 -0.79 8.58 5.04
N LEU A 63 -1.83 7.76 4.85
CA LEU A 63 -1.71 6.32 5.04
C LEU A 63 -0.64 5.74 4.10
N MET A 64 -0.69 6.09 2.82
CA MET A 64 0.28 5.59 1.85
C MET A 64 1.69 6.12 2.12
N TYR A 65 1.81 7.35 2.60
CA TYR A 65 3.10 7.91 2.99
C TYR A 65 3.74 7.08 4.11
N HIS A 66 2.98 6.76 5.15
CA HIS A 66 3.47 5.96 6.27
C HIS A 66 3.78 4.51 5.89
N PHE A 67 3.20 4.00 4.82
CA PHE A 67 3.53 2.70 4.27
C PHE A 67 4.77 2.78 3.37
N ARG A 68 4.74 3.69 2.40
CA ARG A 68 5.77 3.75 1.35
C ARG A 68 7.13 4.20 1.87
N LEU A 69 7.16 5.21 2.74
CA LEU A 69 8.43 5.77 3.21
C LEU A 69 9.31 4.74 3.93
N PRO A 70 8.84 4.07 4.99
CA PRO A 70 9.70 3.09 5.66
C PRO A 70 10.04 1.90 4.78
N TYR A 71 9.12 1.46 3.93
CA TYR A 71 9.44 0.37 3.00
C TYR A 71 10.50 0.79 1.99
N SER A 72 10.40 2.00 1.43
CA SER A 72 11.40 2.53 0.50
C SER A 72 12.78 2.63 1.15
N MET A 73 12.85 3.07 2.40
CA MET A 73 14.11 3.15 3.13
C MET A 73 14.74 1.77 3.31
N TYR A 74 13.95 0.78 3.70
CA TYR A 74 14.40 -0.60 3.80
C TYR A 74 14.89 -1.13 2.46
N PHE A 75 14.10 -0.97 1.42
CA PHE A 75 14.39 -1.46 0.08
C PHE A 75 15.66 -0.82 -0.48
N ASN A 76 15.76 0.49 -0.37
CA ASN A 76 16.93 1.23 -0.87
C ASN A 76 18.21 0.82 -0.14
N HIS A 77 18.13 0.61 1.17
CA HIS A 77 19.28 0.16 1.94
C HIS A 77 19.70 -1.26 1.53
N LYS A 78 18.73 -2.17 1.43
CA LYS A 78 19.00 -3.58 1.12
C LYS A 78 19.60 -3.75 -0.28
N TYR A 79 19.08 -3.01 -1.26
CA TYR A 79 19.45 -3.19 -2.67
C TYR A 79 20.39 -2.11 -3.21
N HIS A 80 20.96 -1.29 -2.32
CA HIS A 80 21.92 -0.22 -2.68
C HIS A 80 21.32 0.72 -3.74
N ARG A 81 20.11 1.15 -3.49
CA ARG A 81 19.31 1.96 -4.39
C ARG A 81 18.98 3.30 -3.72
N SER A 82 18.66 4.33 -4.50
CA SER A 82 18.21 5.62 -3.97
C SER A 82 16.97 6.09 -4.71
N GLY A 83 16.28 7.04 -4.09
CA GLY A 83 15.13 7.67 -4.70
C GLY A 83 13.81 7.01 -4.32
N LYS A 84 12.74 7.59 -4.85
CA LYS A 84 11.37 7.17 -4.58
C LYS A 84 11.10 5.78 -5.16
N LEU A 85 10.44 4.94 -4.39
CA LEU A 85 10.02 3.62 -4.84
C LEU A 85 8.52 3.67 -5.18
N GLY A 86 8.21 3.60 -6.47
CA GLY A 86 6.84 3.50 -6.95
C GLY A 86 6.06 4.81 -6.94
N GLU A 87 4.90 4.76 -7.56
CA GLU A 87 3.92 5.85 -7.61
C GLU A 87 2.64 5.37 -6.96
N GLN A 88 2.01 6.24 -6.16
CA GLN A 88 0.76 5.90 -5.48
C GLN A 88 -0.43 6.59 -6.12
N VAL A 89 -1.54 5.88 -6.20
CA VAL A 89 -2.83 6.42 -6.61
C VAL A 89 -3.91 5.87 -5.68
N HIS A 90 -5.02 6.59 -5.59
CA HIS A 90 -6.17 6.11 -4.82
C HIS A 90 -7.47 6.49 -5.48
N PHE A 91 -8.51 5.71 -5.18
CA PHE A 91 -9.87 5.94 -5.66
C PHE A 91 -10.83 5.85 -4.49
N THR A 92 -11.78 6.78 -4.40
CA THR A 92 -12.87 6.67 -3.45
C THR A 92 -13.86 5.64 -4.00
N LEU A 93 -14.29 4.70 -3.15
CA LEU A 93 -15.27 3.70 -3.50
C LEU A 93 -16.61 4.04 -2.87
N ASP A 94 -17.70 3.92 -3.66
CA ASP A 94 -19.04 3.93 -3.11
C ASP A 94 -19.46 2.49 -2.77
N VAL A 95 -20.66 2.32 -2.24
CA VAL A 95 -21.17 1.00 -1.83
C VAL A 95 -21.24 0.05 -3.02
N VAL A 96 -21.66 0.54 -4.18
CA VAL A 96 -21.77 -0.26 -5.40
C VAL A 96 -20.40 -0.69 -5.88
N GLY A 97 -19.44 0.24 -5.92
CA GLY A 97 -18.05 -0.06 -6.29
C GLY A 97 -17.41 -1.08 -5.38
N TYR A 98 -17.66 -0.96 -4.07
CA TYR A 98 -17.16 -1.91 -3.10
C TYR A 98 -17.69 -3.33 -3.35
N HIS A 99 -19.01 -3.46 -3.49
CA HIS A 99 -19.62 -4.76 -3.74
C HIS A 99 -19.16 -5.38 -5.06
N HIS A 100 -19.04 -4.58 -6.10
CA HIS A 100 -18.56 -5.04 -7.39
C HIS A 100 -17.12 -5.57 -7.28
N MET A 101 -16.25 -4.85 -6.59
CA MET A 101 -14.87 -5.25 -6.41
C MET A 101 -14.74 -6.55 -5.62
N VAL A 102 -15.50 -6.70 -4.56
CA VAL A 102 -15.46 -7.89 -3.70
C VAL A 102 -16.08 -9.10 -4.41
N ALA A 103 -17.11 -8.89 -5.21
CA ALA A 103 -17.79 -9.96 -5.94
C ALA A 103 -17.01 -10.44 -7.17
N ALA A 104 -16.17 -9.57 -7.70
CA ALA A 104 -15.38 -9.93 -8.86
C ALA A 104 -14.17 -10.77 -8.50
#